data_77ffcbe9980a1afcb7662d76f04584ad
#
_entry.id   77ffcbe9980a1afcb7662d76f04584ad
#
_cell.length_a   1.000
_cell.length_b   1.000
_cell.length_c   1.000
_cell.angle_alpha   90.00
_cell.angle_beta   90.00
_cell.angle_gamma   90.00
#
_symmetry.space_group_name_H-M   'P 1'
#
loop_
_entity.id
_entity.type
_entity.pdbx_description
1 polymer ?
#
loop_
_entity_poly.entity_id
_entity_poly.type
_entity_poly.pdbx_seq_one_letter_code
_entity_poly.pdbx_strand_id
1 'polypeptide(L)'
;MEDTFICRIATLTDMERKWEYEIARHSDDPGNWIVWKKGALANRSEGRTLPYYGLLNGEIICEATAFIKPDPDEDAEGLIDETTAYLCAFRTNPPYRGKGYFSKLFAYMIEDLRTRGYERVTVGVEPEEVVNKQIYAHYGFTEFVKTDTETYPDGTVINVEYYAKKI
;
A
#
# COMPACT_ATOMS: atom_id res chain seq x y z
N MET A 1 22.93 -15.02 16.07
CA MET A 1 21.70 -15.51 15.42
C MET A 1 21.54 -14.81 14.08
N GLU A 2 21.13 -15.57 13.09
CA GLU A 2 20.88 -15.03 11.78
C GLU A 2 19.51 -14.33 11.75
N ASP A 3 19.43 -13.16 11.13
CA ASP A 3 18.17 -12.43 10.98
C ASP A 3 17.19 -13.19 10.09
N THR A 4 15.94 -13.28 10.51
CA THR A 4 14.88 -13.94 9.75
C THR A 4 13.89 -12.90 9.25
N PHE A 5 13.81 -12.72 7.92
CA PHE A 5 12.84 -11.86 7.25
C PHE A 5 11.79 -12.72 6.56
N ILE A 6 10.51 -12.48 6.88
CA ILE A 6 9.39 -13.16 6.25
C ILE A 6 8.37 -12.14 5.72
N CYS A 7 7.65 -12.54 4.66
CA CYS A 7 6.53 -11.78 4.12
C CYS A 7 5.25 -12.59 4.30
N ARG A 8 4.16 -11.93 4.63
CA ARG A 8 2.85 -12.57 4.74
C ARG A 8 1.71 -11.58 4.56
N ILE A 9 0.52 -12.09 4.31
CA ILE A 9 -0.70 -11.30 4.43
C ILE A 9 -0.95 -11.06 5.92
N ALA A 10 -1.20 -9.80 6.27
CA ALA A 10 -1.38 -9.38 7.65
C ALA A 10 -2.67 -9.95 8.26
N THR A 11 -2.58 -10.37 9.52
CA THR A 11 -3.75 -10.61 10.36
C THR A 11 -4.31 -9.28 10.87
N LEU A 12 -5.53 -9.28 11.42
CA LEU A 12 -6.07 -8.08 12.08
C LEU A 12 -5.18 -7.62 13.24
N THR A 13 -4.61 -8.57 13.99
CA THR A 13 -3.66 -8.25 15.06
C THR A 13 -2.39 -7.57 14.54
N ASP A 14 -1.83 -8.06 13.43
CA ASP A 14 -0.69 -7.40 12.76
C ASP A 14 -1.04 -5.97 12.35
N MET A 15 -2.23 -5.77 11.79
CA MET A 15 -2.70 -4.44 11.38
C MET A 15 -2.85 -3.49 12.56
N GLU A 16 -3.45 -3.93 13.66
CA GLU A 16 -3.55 -3.14 14.90
C GLU A 16 -2.17 -2.65 15.37
N ARG A 17 -1.20 -3.56 15.44
CA ARG A 17 0.18 -3.23 15.85
C ARG A 17 0.83 -2.21 14.91
N LYS A 18 0.67 -2.39 13.61
CA LYS A 18 1.27 -1.49 12.61
C LYS A 18 0.63 -0.10 12.64
N TRP A 19 -0.69 -0.03 12.76
CA TRP A 19 -1.40 1.25 12.86
C TRP A 19 -1.08 1.99 14.17
N GLU A 20 -0.95 1.30 15.29
CA GLU A 20 -0.50 1.90 16.55
C GLU A 20 0.88 2.54 16.41
N TYR A 21 1.81 1.84 15.75
CA TYR A 21 3.13 2.37 15.44
C TYR A 21 3.07 3.64 14.58
N GLU A 22 2.28 3.65 13.51
CA GLU A 22 2.14 4.80 12.61
C GLU A 22 1.48 5.99 13.31
N ILE A 23 0.42 5.76 14.08
CA ILE A 23 -0.27 6.82 14.84
C ILE A 23 0.69 7.44 15.85
N ALA A 24 1.49 6.65 16.55
CA ALA A 24 2.48 7.15 17.50
C ALA A 24 3.55 8.01 16.83
N ARG A 25 3.96 7.68 15.61
CA ARG A 25 4.93 8.48 14.82
C ARG A 25 4.36 9.79 14.31
N HIS A 26 3.04 9.90 14.18
CA HIS A 26 2.32 11.07 13.69
C HIS A 26 1.48 11.70 14.82
N SER A 27 1.99 11.69 16.04
CA SER A 27 1.30 12.18 17.24
C SER A 27 1.02 13.68 17.24
N ASP A 28 1.72 14.44 16.41
CA ASP A 28 1.49 15.86 16.17
C ASP A 28 0.27 16.13 15.25
N ASP A 29 -0.13 15.14 14.45
CA ASP A 29 -1.31 15.19 13.56
C ASP A 29 -1.99 13.82 13.46
N PRO A 30 -2.62 13.32 14.53
CA PRO A 30 -3.15 11.95 14.54
C PRO A 30 -4.49 11.80 13.81
N GLY A 31 -5.18 12.90 13.47
CA GLY A 31 -6.56 12.88 13.00
C GLY A 31 -6.78 12.04 11.75
N ASN A 32 -6.00 12.29 10.68
CA ASN A 32 -6.08 11.50 9.45
C ASN A 32 -5.72 10.03 9.68
N TRP A 33 -4.67 9.78 10.47
CA TRP A 33 -4.17 8.42 10.72
C TRP A 33 -5.17 7.55 11.48
N ILE A 34 -5.92 8.13 12.42
CA ILE A 34 -6.98 7.43 13.16
C ILE A 34 -8.12 7.05 12.21
N VAL A 35 -8.54 7.94 11.33
CA VAL A 35 -9.59 7.68 10.34
C VAL A 35 -9.13 6.63 9.33
N TRP A 36 -7.91 6.74 8.83
CA TRP A 36 -7.34 5.75 7.91
C TRP A 36 -7.23 4.37 8.52
N LYS A 37 -6.83 4.27 9.80
CA LYS A 37 -6.82 2.99 10.53
C LYS A 37 -8.20 2.34 10.51
N LYS A 38 -9.24 3.09 10.88
CA LYS A 38 -10.61 2.59 10.91
C LYS A 38 -11.06 2.07 9.53
N GLY A 39 -10.77 2.84 8.47
CA GLY A 39 -11.07 2.46 7.10
C GLY A 39 -10.31 1.21 6.66
N ALA A 40 -9.02 1.13 6.98
CA ALA A 40 -8.17 -0.02 6.63
C ALA A 40 -8.66 -1.32 7.27
N LEU A 41 -9.03 -1.29 8.56
CA LEU A 41 -9.56 -2.44 9.27
C LEU A 41 -10.92 -2.88 8.70
N ALA A 42 -11.79 -1.93 8.39
CA ALA A 42 -13.08 -2.21 7.75
C ALA A 42 -12.90 -2.85 6.37
N ASN A 43 -12.06 -2.27 5.51
CA ASN A 43 -11.75 -2.80 4.19
C ASN A 43 -11.18 -4.23 4.25
N ARG A 44 -10.32 -4.50 5.22
CA ARG A 44 -9.78 -5.84 5.45
C ARG A 44 -10.87 -6.82 5.87
N SER A 45 -11.68 -6.44 6.84
CA SER A 45 -12.78 -7.28 7.37
C SER A 45 -13.83 -7.60 6.31
N GLU A 46 -14.07 -6.68 5.38
CA GLU A 46 -15.04 -6.84 4.29
C GLU A 46 -14.43 -7.48 3.02
N GLY A 47 -13.16 -7.89 3.07
CA GLY A 47 -12.50 -8.60 1.98
C GLY A 47 -12.13 -7.73 0.78
N ARG A 48 -12.05 -6.41 0.94
CA ARG A 48 -11.66 -5.50 -0.14
C ARG A 48 -10.15 -5.39 -0.30
N THR A 49 -9.37 -5.67 0.75
CA THR A 49 -7.92 -5.51 0.74
C THR A 49 -7.18 -6.77 1.12
N LEU A 50 -5.97 -6.89 0.56
CA LEU A 50 -4.93 -7.83 0.97
C LEU A 50 -3.74 -6.98 1.45
N PRO A 51 -3.56 -6.77 2.76
CA PRO A 51 -2.37 -6.11 3.28
C PRO A 51 -1.21 -7.11 3.38
N TYR A 52 -0.06 -6.73 2.83
CA TYR A 52 1.16 -7.54 2.85
C TYR A 52 2.16 -6.89 3.78
N TYR A 53 2.68 -7.66 4.73
CA TYR A 53 3.64 -7.16 5.71
C TYR A 53 4.95 -7.94 5.65
N GLY A 54 6.05 -7.21 5.79
CA GLY A 54 7.38 -7.77 5.97
C GLY A 54 7.76 -7.70 7.45
N LEU A 55 8.17 -8.84 8.00
CA LEU A 55 8.54 -8.97 9.40
C LEU A 55 10.01 -9.41 9.51
N LEU A 56 10.79 -8.65 10.28
CA LEU A 56 12.16 -9.00 10.62
C LEU A 56 12.21 -9.43 12.08
N ASN A 57 12.58 -10.68 12.32
CA ASN A 57 12.60 -11.25 13.67
C ASN A 57 11.30 -11.04 14.45
N GLY A 58 10.15 -11.10 13.73
CA GLY A 58 8.83 -10.89 14.32
C GLY A 58 8.36 -9.43 14.42
N GLU A 59 9.23 -8.47 14.14
CA GLU A 59 8.88 -7.04 14.09
C GLU A 59 8.38 -6.66 12.69
N ILE A 60 7.24 -5.97 12.63
CA ILE A 60 6.68 -5.46 11.37
C ILE A 60 7.49 -4.24 10.95
N ILE A 61 8.24 -4.35 9.85
CA ILE A 61 9.16 -3.28 9.40
C ILE A 61 8.76 -2.64 8.07
N CYS A 62 7.93 -3.29 7.26
CA CYS A 62 7.43 -2.71 6.02
C CYS A 62 6.05 -3.26 5.67
N GLU A 63 5.33 -2.51 4.83
CA GLU A 63 3.99 -2.85 4.40
C GLU A 63 3.68 -2.38 2.97
N ALA A 64 2.74 -3.07 2.34
CA ALA A 64 2.09 -2.70 1.09
C ALA A 64 0.68 -3.30 1.07
N THR A 65 -0.30 -2.59 0.57
CA THR A 65 -1.69 -3.07 0.53
C THR A 65 -2.18 -3.13 -0.91
N ALA A 66 -2.88 -4.21 -1.26
CA ALA A 66 -3.58 -4.34 -2.53
C ALA A 66 -5.09 -4.25 -2.29
N PHE A 67 -5.76 -3.30 -2.97
CA PHE A 67 -7.22 -3.29 -3.10
C PHE A 67 -7.61 -4.21 -4.25
N ILE A 68 -8.40 -5.23 -3.95
CA ILE A 68 -8.93 -6.19 -4.92
C ILE A 68 -10.41 -5.96 -5.21
N LYS A 69 -11.07 -5.13 -4.40
CA LYS A 69 -12.42 -4.61 -4.62
C LYS A 69 -12.44 -3.13 -4.29
N PRO A 70 -13.21 -2.31 -5.02
CA PRO A 70 -13.28 -0.88 -4.74
C PRO A 70 -13.94 -0.60 -3.39
N ASP A 71 -13.45 0.45 -2.72
CA ASP A 71 -14.17 1.06 -1.61
C ASP A 71 -15.45 1.70 -2.17
N PRO A 72 -16.64 1.47 -1.58
CA PRO A 72 -17.91 2.02 -2.09
C PRO A 72 -17.94 3.55 -2.18
N ASP A 73 -17.12 4.23 -1.38
CA ASP A 73 -17.07 5.69 -1.31
C ASP A 73 -16.02 6.31 -2.25
N GLU A 74 -15.28 5.49 -3.01
CA GLU A 74 -14.20 5.95 -3.88
C GLU A 74 -14.41 5.55 -5.34
N ASP A 75 -13.97 6.41 -6.26
CA ASP A 75 -13.95 6.10 -7.68
C ASP A 75 -12.70 5.28 -8.02
N ALA A 76 -12.90 4.01 -8.33
CA ALA A 76 -11.83 3.09 -8.71
C ALA A 76 -11.79 2.78 -10.21
N GLU A 77 -12.49 3.54 -11.05
CA GLU A 77 -12.50 3.32 -12.50
C GLU A 77 -11.09 3.37 -13.08
N GLY A 78 -10.72 2.32 -13.81
CA GLY A 78 -9.38 2.17 -14.40
C GLY A 78 -8.32 1.66 -13.42
N LEU A 79 -8.61 1.57 -12.13
CA LEU A 79 -7.66 1.17 -11.09
C LEU A 79 -7.88 -0.25 -10.58
N ILE A 80 -9.13 -0.69 -10.52
CA ILE A 80 -9.53 -2.01 -10.01
C ILE A 80 -10.55 -2.62 -10.96
N ASP A 81 -10.32 -3.88 -11.35
CA ASP A 81 -11.28 -4.71 -12.07
C ASP A 81 -11.04 -6.19 -11.72
N GLU A 82 -11.62 -7.12 -12.48
CA GLU A 82 -11.51 -8.56 -12.20
C GLU A 82 -10.07 -9.08 -12.24
N THR A 83 -9.17 -8.42 -12.98
CA THR A 83 -7.78 -8.83 -13.15
C THR A 83 -6.78 -7.73 -12.79
N THR A 84 -7.25 -6.59 -12.26
CA THR A 84 -6.42 -5.44 -11.87
C THR A 84 -6.62 -5.13 -10.38
N ALA A 85 -5.52 -5.03 -9.63
CA ALA A 85 -5.51 -4.60 -8.23
C ALA A 85 -4.86 -3.22 -8.10
N TYR A 86 -5.36 -2.39 -7.18
CA TYR A 86 -4.77 -1.10 -6.84
C TYR A 86 -3.86 -1.24 -5.62
N LEU A 87 -2.62 -0.79 -5.74
CA LEU A 87 -1.61 -0.89 -4.69
C LEU A 87 -1.41 0.45 -3.99
N CYS A 88 -1.32 0.42 -2.68
CA CYS A 88 -1.14 1.61 -1.86
C CYS A 88 -0.42 1.29 -0.55
N ALA A 89 -0.23 2.33 0.29
CA ALA A 89 0.35 2.20 1.62
C ALA A 89 1.74 1.56 1.62
N PHE A 90 2.59 1.94 0.67
CA PHE A 90 3.98 1.50 0.60
C PHE A 90 4.79 2.24 1.68
N ARG A 91 5.20 1.51 2.72
CA ARG A 91 5.95 2.08 3.85
C ARG A 91 7.04 1.13 4.30
N THR A 92 8.17 1.70 4.68
CA THR A 92 9.23 1.01 5.39
C THR A 92 9.62 1.84 6.60
N ASN A 93 9.71 1.22 7.76
CA ASN A 93 10.14 1.90 8.97
C ASN A 93 11.54 2.49 8.77
N PRO A 94 11.79 3.75 9.18
CA PRO A 94 13.01 4.48 8.82
C PRO A 94 14.33 3.74 9.04
N PRO A 95 14.54 3.02 10.17
CA PRO A 95 15.81 2.31 10.40
C PRO A 95 16.11 1.20 9.38
N TYR A 96 15.10 0.72 8.66
CA TYR A 96 15.20 -0.42 7.75
C TYR A 96 15.17 -0.02 6.27
N ARG A 97 15.11 1.28 5.98
CA ARG A 97 15.09 1.79 4.59
C ARG A 97 16.45 1.57 3.91
N GLY A 98 16.41 1.37 2.59
CA GLY A 98 17.59 1.20 1.76
C GLY A 98 18.31 -0.13 1.91
N LYS A 99 17.69 -1.12 2.55
CA LYS A 99 18.29 -2.45 2.83
C LYS A 99 17.67 -3.58 2.00
N GLY A 100 16.78 -3.26 1.06
CA GLY A 100 16.15 -4.24 0.16
C GLY A 100 14.95 -4.98 0.73
N TYR A 101 14.51 -4.69 1.94
CA TYR A 101 13.34 -5.37 2.54
C TYR A 101 12.05 -5.10 1.78
N PHE A 102 11.81 -3.86 1.39
CA PHE A 102 10.59 -3.53 0.61
C PHE A 102 10.59 -4.22 -0.75
N SER A 103 11.72 -4.33 -1.42
CA SER A 103 11.82 -5.05 -2.70
C SER A 103 11.43 -6.51 -2.56
N LYS A 104 11.82 -7.16 -1.46
CA LYS A 104 11.42 -8.55 -1.15
C LYS A 104 9.92 -8.64 -0.89
N LEU A 105 9.35 -7.72 -0.13
CA LEU A 105 7.92 -7.65 0.12
C LEU A 105 7.13 -7.43 -1.17
N PHE A 106 7.58 -6.50 -2.01
CA PHE A 106 6.95 -6.20 -3.30
C PHE A 106 6.94 -7.43 -4.21
N ALA A 107 8.06 -8.13 -4.31
CA ALA A 107 8.16 -9.36 -5.10
C ALA A 107 7.20 -10.45 -4.58
N TYR A 108 7.09 -10.61 -3.27
CA TYR A 108 6.16 -11.54 -2.63
C TYR A 108 4.71 -11.18 -2.97
N MET A 109 4.33 -9.90 -2.83
CA MET A 109 2.98 -9.41 -3.14
C MET A 109 2.62 -9.65 -4.59
N ILE A 110 3.50 -9.31 -5.52
CA ILE A 110 3.26 -9.50 -6.97
C ILE A 110 3.06 -10.97 -7.30
N GLU A 111 3.88 -11.86 -6.76
CA GLU A 111 3.74 -13.30 -6.98
C GLU A 111 2.43 -13.85 -6.41
N ASP A 112 2.03 -13.41 -5.21
CA ASP A 112 0.76 -13.81 -4.62
C ASP A 112 -0.43 -13.31 -5.45
N LEU A 113 -0.39 -12.08 -5.94
CA LEU A 113 -1.42 -11.52 -6.82
C LEU A 113 -1.51 -12.29 -8.15
N ARG A 114 -0.38 -12.64 -8.77
CA ARG A 114 -0.37 -13.49 -9.97
C ARG A 114 -1.03 -14.83 -9.71
N THR A 115 -0.70 -15.48 -8.61
CA THR A 115 -1.29 -16.76 -8.21
C THR A 115 -2.80 -16.68 -8.04
N ARG A 116 -3.31 -15.51 -7.66
CA ARG A 116 -4.76 -15.22 -7.52
C ARG A 116 -5.44 -14.87 -8.84
N GLY A 117 -4.69 -14.74 -9.94
CA GLY A 117 -5.23 -14.44 -11.27
C GLY A 117 -5.19 -12.98 -11.67
N TYR A 118 -4.50 -12.12 -10.91
CA TYR A 118 -4.31 -10.71 -11.30
C TYR A 118 -3.23 -10.61 -12.37
N GLU A 119 -3.48 -9.76 -13.36
CA GLU A 119 -2.62 -9.57 -14.54
C GLU A 119 -2.05 -8.15 -14.62
N ARG A 120 -2.57 -7.23 -13.81
CA ARG A 120 -2.22 -5.81 -13.83
C ARG A 120 -2.34 -5.23 -12.43
N VAL A 121 -1.46 -4.30 -12.10
CA VAL A 121 -1.52 -3.54 -10.85
C VAL A 121 -1.37 -2.04 -11.14
N THR A 122 -1.98 -1.22 -10.29
CA THR A 122 -1.96 0.25 -10.40
C THR A 122 -1.46 0.86 -9.09
N VAL A 123 -0.88 2.06 -9.19
CA VAL A 123 -0.46 2.89 -8.04
C VAL A 123 -0.82 4.35 -8.30
N GLY A 124 -1.03 5.12 -7.23
CA GLY A 124 -1.17 6.56 -7.28
C GLY A 124 0.04 7.28 -6.70
N VAL A 125 0.38 8.43 -7.26
CA VAL A 125 1.45 9.30 -6.77
C VAL A 125 1.09 10.76 -6.99
N GLU A 126 1.42 11.62 -6.03
CA GLU A 126 1.29 13.07 -6.22
C GLU A 126 2.28 13.55 -7.29
N PRO A 127 1.86 14.44 -8.23
CA PRO A 127 2.73 14.88 -9.32
C PRO A 127 4.04 15.52 -8.87
N GLU A 128 4.05 16.18 -7.72
CA GLU A 128 5.20 16.88 -7.14
C GLU A 128 6.21 15.94 -6.48
N GLU A 129 5.80 14.71 -6.16
CA GLU A 129 6.66 13.71 -5.53
C GLU A 129 7.57 13.00 -6.53
N VAL A 130 8.53 13.76 -7.07
CA VAL A 130 9.44 13.29 -8.14
C VAL A 130 10.20 12.03 -7.75
N VAL A 131 10.64 11.92 -6.49
CA VAL A 131 11.37 10.74 -5.99
C VAL A 131 10.49 9.51 -6.00
N ASN A 132 9.25 9.61 -5.53
CA ASN A 132 8.30 8.49 -5.53
C ASN A 132 7.94 8.08 -6.96
N LYS A 133 7.76 9.02 -7.87
CA LYS A 133 7.53 8.73 -9.31
C LYS A 133 8.68 7.92 -9.90
N GLN A 134 9.94 8.27 -9.58
CA GLN A 134 11.13 7.54 -10.03
C GLN A 134 11.16 6.13 -9.43
N ILE A 135 10.83 5.97 -8.16
CA ILE A 135 10.76 4.67 -7.49
C ILE A 135 9.71 3.78 -8.15
N TYR A 136 8.51 4.30 -8.39
CA TYR A 136 7.45 3.53 -9.04
C TYR A 136 7.79 3.17 -10.49
N ALA A 137 8.41 4.08 -11.25
CA ALA A 137 8.91 3.77 -12.58
C ALA A 137 9.99 2.67 -12.57
N HIS A 138 10.87 2.68 -11.57
CA HIS A 138 11.87 1.62 -11.36
C HIS A 138 11.20 0.26 -11.11
N TYR A 139 10.09 0.21 -10.37
CA TYR A 139 9.30 -1.00 -10.18
C TYR A 139 8.46 -1.39 -11.39
N GLY A 140 8.48 -0.59 -12.48
CA GLY A 140 7.82 -0.91 -13.74
C GLY A 140 6.43 -0.29 -13.94
N PHE A 141 6.00 0.64 -13.08
CA PHE A 141 4.75 1.38 -13.25
C PHE A 141 4.94 2.51 -14.25
N THR A 142 4.92 2.17 -15.54
CA THR A 142 5.23 3.09 -16.65
C THR A 142 4.04 3.42 -17.55
N GLU A 143 2.91 2.72 -17.40
CA GLU A 143 1.69 2.98 -18.15
C GLU A 143 0.86 4.04 -17.41
N PHE A 144 0.72 5.23 -18.00
CA PHE A 144 -0.15 6.27 -17.43
C PHE A 144 -1.62 5.87 -17.58
N VAL A 145 -2.40 5.98 -16.50
CA VAL A 145 -3.83 5.62 -16.47
C VAL A 145 -4.70 6.85 -16.50
N LYS A 146 -4.59 7.71 -15.50
CA LYS A 146 -5.40 8.93 -15.35
C LYS A 146 -4.83 9.86 -14.29
N THR A 147 -5.38 11.08 -14.22
CA THR A 147 -5.24 11.98 -13.06
C THR A 147 -6.57 12.09 -12.35
N ASP A 148 -6.54 12.30 -11.06
CA ASP A 148 -7.71 12.55 -10.24
C ASP A 148 -7.31 13.33 -8.97
N THR A 149 -8.27 13.60 -8.10
CA THR A 149 -8.03 14.20 -6.80
C THR A 149 -8.43 13.23 -5.70
N GLU A 150 -7.71 13.28 -4.58
CA GLU A 150 -8.09 12.60 -3.34
C GLU A 150 -8.35 13.62 -2.25
N THR A 151 -9.35 13.37 -1.41
CA THR A 151 -9.67 14.20 -0.25
C THR A 151 -9.35 13.45 1.03
N TYR A 152 -8.49 14.02 1.85
CA TYR A 152 -8.13 13.47 3.16
C TYR A 152 -9.25 13.69 4.17
N PRO A 153 -9.27 12.93 5.29
CA PRO A 153 -10.30 13.11 6.32
C PRO A 153 -10.39 14.52 6.88
N ASP A 154 -9.30 15.28 6.90
CA ASP A 154 -9.27 16.68 7.35
C ASP A 154 -9.73 17.71 6.29
N GLY A 155 -10.13 17.24 5.09
CA GLY A 155 -10.57 18.07 3.98
C GLY A 155 -9.47 18.52 3.03
N THR A 156 -8.20 18.16 3.29
CA THR A 156 -7.10 18.42 2.35
C THR A 156 -7.34 17.69 1.03
N VAL A 157 -7.23 18.42 -0.09
CA VAL A 157 -7.36 17.86 -1.44
C VAL A 157 -6.00 17.82 -2.09
N ILE A 158 -5.63 16.65 -2.61
CA ILE A 158 -4.38 16.45 -3.35
C ILE A 158 -4.67 16.00 -4.78
N ASN A 159 -3.77 16.34 -5.71
CA ASN A 159 -3.78 15.79 -7.06
C ASN A 159 -3.01 14.47 -7.07
N VAL A 160 -3.50 13.50 -7.82
CA VAL A 160 -2.88 12.17 -7.95
C VAL A 160 -2.79 11.79 -9.42
N GLU A 161 -1.63 11.28 -9.83
CA GLU A 161 -1.42 10.60 -11.11
C GLU A 161 -1.40 9.09 -10.84
N TYR A 162 -2.09 8.32 -11.68
CA TYR A 162 -2.12 6.86 -11.57
C TYR A 162 -1.37 6.21 -12.70
N TYR A 163 -0.57 5.21 -12.37
CA TYR A 163 0.24 4.43 -13.29
C TYR A 163 -0.01 2.95 -13.09
N ALA A 164 0.18 2.17 -14.15
CA ALA A 164 -0.04 0.75 -14.16
C ALA A 164 1.19 -0.03 -14.60
N LYS A 165 1.19 -1.31 -14.22
CA LYS A 165 2.18 -2.31 -14.58
C LYS A 165 1.46 -3.63 -14.86
N LYS A 166 1.85 -4.30 -15.95
CA LYS A 166 1.47 -5.70 -16.16
C LYS A 166 2.30 -6.63 -15.28
N ILE A 167 1.68 -7.65 -14.78
CA ILE A 167 2.34 -8.64 -13.92
C ILE A 167 2.12 -10.07 -14.40
#